data_60daee59993dedc1a18aff43f2fd147b
#
_entry.id   60daee59993dedc1a18aff43f2fd147b
#
_cell.length_a   1.000
_cell.length_b   1.000
_cell.length_c   1.000
_cell.angle_alpha   90.00
_cell.angle_beta   90.00
_cell.angle_gamma   90.00
#
_symmetry.space_group_name_H-M   'P 1'
#
loop_
_entity.id
_entity.type
_entity.pdbx_description
1 polymer ?
#
loop_
_entity_poly.entity_id
_entity_poly.type
_entity_poly.pdbx_seq_one_letter_code
_entity_poly.pdbx_strand_id
1 'polypeptide(L)'
;MNVLGTINITERQMAFEKRRNCKFTCAQVIQLMIFFPFFSIKNAADYCGSALQSLFGCRKDMFYLVLSNDRIDWRRILRHVNKKLAVNIAVRSDAKDTGHPTCKIVDDTDMPKTGRKGEMLGRVFSHVDNHGSILGHKGLSLCRTDGRPQMLIDFTLLGEEGRVASRPQGLSLKDIAARFSKERDSGCKVEKRKEEYFQSKISSMKRMLNNASIELWASTTCLWTAGLRARRWSTTSGAMGAGPICWE
;
A
#
# COMPACT_ATOMS: atom_id res chain seq x y z
N MET A 1 -16.56 -7.14 21.75
CA MET A 1 -15.17 -6.89 21.31
C MET A 1 -15.12 -5.49 20.72
N ASN A 2 -14.34 -4.57 21.29
CA ASN A 2 -14.27 -3.19 20.80
C ASN A 2 -13.22 -3.07 19.69
N VAL A 3 -13.61 -3.44 18.46
CA VAL A 3 -12.73 -3.37 17.27
C VAL A 3 -12.22 -1.94 17.03
N LEU A 4 -13.06 -0.94 17.28
CA LEU A 4 -12.69 0.48 17.16
C LEU A 4 -11.58 0.87 18.13
N GLY A 5 -11.66 0.39 19.38
CA GLY A 5 -10.61 0.61 20.36
C GLY A 5 -9.28 -0.04 19.99
N THR A 6 -9.34 -1.16 19.25
CA THR A 6 -8.15 -1.87 18.77
C THR A 6 -7.45 -1.12 17.63
N ILE A 7 -8.23 -0.44 16.78
CA ILE A 7 -7.75 0.32 15.61
C ILE A 7 -7.76 1.83 15.92
N ASN A 8 -7.47 2.23 17.14
CA ASN A 8 -7.49 3.64 17.52
C ASN A 8 -6.38 4.42 16.79
N ILE A 9 -6.72 4.99 15.65
CA ILE A 9 -5.84 5.82 14.83
C ILE A 9 -6.10 7.27 15.23
N THR A 10 -5.11 7.93 15.80
CA THR A 10 -5.21 9.33 16.19
C THR A 10 -4.55 10.27 15.18
N GLU A 11 -4.99 11.51 15.13
CA GLU A 11 -4.39 12.52 14.24
C GLU A 11 -2.90 12.73 14.53
N ARG A 12 -2.50 12.64 15.80
CA ARG A 12 -1.09 12.71 16.24
C ARG A 12 -0.25 11.59 15.63
N GLN A 13 -0.79 10.36 15.55
CA GLN A 13 -0.09 9.22 14.96
C GLN A 13 0.06 9.36 13.44
N MET A 14 -0.88 10.02 12.78
CA MET A 14 -0.86 10.26 11.34
C MET A 14 -0.05 11.49 10.95
N ALA A 15 0.39 12.29 11.91
CA ALA A 15 1.20 13.50 11.71
C ALA A 15 0.56 14.53 10.77
N PHE A 16 -0.74 14.72 10.87
CA PHE A 16 -1.45 15.81 10.18
C PHE A 16 -2.37 16.58 11.13
N GLU A 17 -2.60 17.84 10.79
CA GLU A 17 -3.37 18.75 11.61
C GLU A 17 -4.87 18.49 11.48
N LYS A 18 -5.57 18.67 12.61
CA LYS A 18 -7.02 18.64 12.63
C LYS A 18 -7.58 19.85 11.87
N ARG A 19 -8.49 19.63 10.93
CA ARG A 19 -9.21 20.72 10.28
C ARG A 19 -10.16 21.42 11.27
N ARG A 20 -10.07 22.74 11.34
CA ARG A 20 -11.01 23.53 12.13
C ARG A 20 -12.44 23.33 11.58
N ASN A 21 -13.42 23.28 12.46
CA ASN A 21 -14.86 23.18 12.15
C ASN A 21 -15.33 21.94 11.41
N CYS A 22 -14.55 20.84 11.37
CA CYS A 22 -15.03 19.58 10.84
C CYS A 22 -15.72 18.75 11.93
N LYS A 23 -16.95 18.28 11.64
CA LYS A 23 -17.71 17.38 12.52
C LYS A 23 -16.96 16.05 12.72
N PHE A 24 -16.30 15.56 11.66
CA PHE A 24 -15.53 14.31 11.68
C PHE A 24 -14.05 14.61 11.53
N THR A 25 -13.24 13.94 12.31
CA THR A 25 -11.79 13.96 12.15
C THR A 25 -11.37 13.05 11.00
N CYS A 26 -10.20 13.31 10.41
CA CYS A 26 -9.66 12.40 9.39
C CYS A 26 -9.48 10.97 9.92
N ALA A 27 -9.10 10.82 11.19
CA ALA A 27 -8.99 9.52 11.85
C ALA A 27 -10.31 8.76 11.86
N GLN A 28 -11.42 9.43 12.23
CA GLN A 28 -12.74 8.82 12.21
C GLN A 28 -13.18 8.40 10.81
N VAL A 29 -12.91 9.24 9.79
CA VAL A 29 -13.25 8.91 8.40
C VAL A 29 -12.44 7.70 7.91
N ILE A 30 -11.14 7.62 8.24
CA ILE A 30 -10.30 6.47 7.90
C ILE A 30 -10.80 5.20 8.61
N GLN A 31 -11.16 5.30 9.88
CA GLN A 31 -11.76 4.17 10.61
C GLN A 31 -13.05 3.69 9.94
N LEU A 32 -13.90 4.59 9.49
CA LEU A 32 -15.10 4.23 8.73
C LEU A 32 -14.75 3.50 7.43
N MET A 33 -13.74 3.97 6.68
CA MET A 33 -13.29 3.27 5.45
C MET A 33 -12.77 1.86 5.73
N ILE A 34 -12.14 1.62 6.87
CA ILE A 34 -11.70 0.27 7.28
C ILE A 34 -12.90 -0.67 7.49
N PHE A 35 -14.07 -0.14 7.83
CA PHE A 35 -15.29 -0.94 7.97
C PHE A 35 -16.00 -1.25 6.65
N PHE A 36 -15.69 -0.56 5.56
CA PHE A 36 -16.35 -0.77 4.27
C PHE A 36 -16.47 -2.25 3.85
N PRO A 37 -15.40 -3.06 3.92
CA PRO A 37 -15.49 -4.47 3.54
C PRO A 37 -16.47 -5.27 4.38
N PHE A 38 -16.62 -4.97 5.67
CA PHE A 38 -17.54 -5.67 6.56
C PHE A 38 -19.01 -5.36 6.28
N PHE A 39 -19.29 -4.24 5.64
CA PHE A 39 -20.63 -3.81 5.23
C PHE A 39 -20.84 -3.95 3.73
N SER A 40 -19.95 -4.67 3.03
CA SER A 40 -19.99 -4.86 1.57
C SER A 40 -20.02 -3.54 0.77
N ILE A 41 -19.45 -2.47 1.34
CA ILE A 41 -19.34 -1.16 0.70
C ILE A 41 -18.08 -1.14 -0.16
N LYS A 42 -18.21 -0.97 -1.47
CA LYS A 42 -17.09 -1.00 -2.41
C LYS A 42 -16.41 0.36 -2.58
N ASN A 43 -17.15 1.43 -2.40
CA ASN A 43 -16.66 2.79 -2.62
C ASN A 43 -17.49 3.82 -1.83
N ALA A 44 -17.06 5.09 -1.87
CA ALA A 44 -17.75 6.15 -1.15
C ALA A 44 -19.18 6.46 -1.67
N ALA A 45 -19.51 6.08 -2.91
CA ALA A 45 -20.87 6.24 -3.42
C ALA A 45 -21.79 5.17 -2.83
N ASP A 46 -21.34 3.92 -2.75
CA ASP A 46 -22.10 2.80 -2.16
C ASP A 46 -22.33 2.99 -0.65
N TYR A 47 -21.50 3.81 0.00
CA TYR A 47 -21.71 4.16 1.41
C TYR A 47 -23.02 4.93 1.61
N CYS A 48 -23.48 5.72 0.61
CA CYS A 48 -24.72 6.44 0.69
C CYS A 48 -25.91 5.47 0.76
N GLY A 49 -26.76 5.63 1.79
CA GLY A 49 -27.88 4.73 2.03
C GLY A 49 -27.52 3.43 2.75
N SER A 50 -26.25 3.20 3.08
CA SER A 50 -25.84 2.03 3.85
C SER A 50 -26.20 2.15 5.33
N ALA A 51 -26.29 0.99 6.01
CA ALA A 51 -26.46 0.95 7.48
C ALA A 51 -25.33 1.70 8.19
N LEU A 52 -24.13 1.68 7.66
CA LEU A 52 -22.97 2.38 8.23
C LEU A 52 -23.17 3.92 8.17
N GLN A 53 -23.77 4.44 7.11
CA GLN A 53 -24.11 5.87 7.02
C GLN A 53 -25.17 6.25 8.05
N SER A 54 -26.19 5.43 8.23
CA SER A 54 -27.25 5.68 9.21
C SER A 54 -26.72 5.76 10.64
N LEU A 55 -25.72 4.94 10.97
CA LEU A 55 -25.07 4.91 12.29
C LEU A 55 -24.18 6.13 12.55
N PHE A 56 -23.44 6.58 11.57
CA PHE A 56 -22.41 7.61 11.77
C PHE A 56 -22.77 8.99 11.20
N GLY A 57 -23.68 9.06 10.24
CA GLY A 57 -24.13 10.32 9.62
C GLY A 57 -23.03 11.09 8.87
N CYS A 58 -21.92 10.42 8.51
CA CYS A 58 -20.86 10.99 7.69
C CYS A 58 -21.34 11.10 6.24
N ARG A 59 -21.01 12.19 5.55
CA ARG A 59 -21.34 12.34 4.12
C ARG A 59 -20.19 11.79 3.25
N LYS A 60 -20.52 11.30 2.04
CA LYS A 60 -19.56 10.76 1.09
C LYS A 60 -18.40 11.73 0.75
N ASP A 61 -18.68 13.02 0.73
CA ASP A 61 -17.70 14.07 0.40
C ASP A 61 -16.53 14.09 1.39
N MET A 62 -16.74 13.66 2.63
CA MET A 62 -15.69 13.53 3.63
C MET A 62 -14.65 12.48 3.25
N PHE A 63 -15.06 11.38 2.60
CA PHE A 63 -14.14 10.36 2.13
C PHE A 63 -13.26 10.89 1.00
N TYR A 64 -13.86 11.58 0.02
CA TYR A 64 -13.10 12.21 -1.06
C TYR A 64 -12.13 13.26 -0.52
N LEU A 65 -12.56 14.05 0.46
CA LEU A 65 -11.73 15.06 1.10
C LEU A 65 -10.52 14.44 1.81
N VAL A 66 -10.69 13.33 2.50
CA VAL A 66 -9.61 12.61 3.17
C VAL A 66 -8.70 11.92 2.16
N LEU A 67 -9.27 11.24 1.15
CA LEU A 67 -8.50 10.55 0.12
C LEU A 67 -7.68 11.51 -0.76
N SER A 68 -8.16 12.74 -0.98
CA SER A 68 -7.43 13.77 -1.73
C SER A 68 -6.43 14.56 -0.90
N ASN A 69 -6.31 14.27 0.39
CA ASN A 69 -5.39 14.98 1.29
C ASN A 69 -3.96 14.41 1.14
N ASP A 70 -3.09 15.17 0.50
CA ASP A 70 -1.70 14.81 0.21
C ASP A 70 -0.75 14.90 1.43
N ARG A 71 -1.23 15.43 2.56
CA ARG A 71 -0.48 15.43 3.83
C ARG A 71 -0.58 14.10 4.58
N ILE A 72 -1.54 13.24 4.24
CA ILE A 72 -1.73 11.96 4.92
C ILE A 72 -0.61 10.98 4.54
N ASP A 73 0.09 10.49 5.54
CA ASP A 73 1.06 9.42 5.38
C ASP A 73 0.37 8.05 5.44
N TRP A 74 -0.18 7.61 4.31
CA TRP A 74 -0.88 6.32 4.19
C TRP A 74 0.01 5.13 4.57
N ARG A 75 1.30 5.19 4.26
CA ARG A 75 2.26 4.14 4.63
C ARG A 75 2.41 4.05 6.15
N ARG A 76 2.46 5.18 6.84
CA ARG A 76 2.51 5.23 8.31
C ARG A 76 1.24 4.67 8.94
N ILE A 77 0.08 4.96 8.35
CA ILE A 77 -1.20 4.39 8.80
C ILE A 77 -1.17 2.87 8.68
N LEU A 78 -0.80 2.34 7.51
CA LEU A 78 -0.68 0.90 7.26
C LEU A 78 0.22 0.23 8.30
N ARG A 79 1.39 0.79 8.55
CA ARG A 79 2.34 0.28 9.54
C ARG A 79 1.79 0.29 10.95
N HIS A 80 1.07 1.37 11.32
CA HIS A 80 0.46 1.49 12.64
C HIS A 80 -0.63 0.43 12.85
N VAL A 81 -1.50 0.23 11.86
CA VAL A 81 -2.53 -0.81 11.88
C VAL A 81 -1.88 -2.19 12.01
N ASN A 82 -0.86 -2.47 11.21
CA ASN A 82 -0.16 -3.76 11.24
C ASN A 82 0.52 -4.03 12.59
N LYS A 83 1.16 -3.03 13.20
CA LYS A 83 1.76 -3.19 14.55
C LYS A 83 0.70 -3.56 15.57
N LYS A 84 -0.44 -2.87 15.57
CA LYS A 84 -1.55 -3.19 16.49
C LYS A 84 -2.12 -4.57 16.23
N LEU A 85 -2.29 -4.94 14.96
CA LEU A 85 -2.79 -6.25 14.58
C LEU A 85 -1.83 -7.37 15.03
N ALA A 86 -0.52 -7.19 14.80
CA ALA A 86 0.50 -8.15 15.24
C ALA A 86 0.50 -8.37 16.76
N VAL A 87 0.41 -7.30 17.54
CA VAL A 87 0.30 -7.41 19.02
C VAL A 87 -0.96 -8.16 19.42
N ASN A 88 -2.11 -7.86 18.81
CA ASN A 88 -3.36 -8.54 19.13
C ASN A 88 -3.37 -10.03 18.74
N ILE A 89 -2.73 -10.38 17.63
CA ILE A 89 -2.56 -11.78 17.22
C ILE A 89 -1.64 -12.49 18.21
N ALA A 90 -0.52 -11.89 18.61
CA ALA A 90 0.42 -12.47 19.55
C ALA A 90 -0.20 -12.70 20.94
N VAL A 91 -1.04 -11.77 21.41
CA VAL A 91 -1.73 -11.90 22.69
C VAL A 91 -2.82 -12.99 22.67
N ARG A 92 -3.44 -13.23 21.53
CA ARG A 92 -4.55 -14.20 21.39
C ARG A 92 -4.12 -15.59 20.99
N SER A 93 -3.06 -15.70 20.21
CA SER A 93 -2.41 -16.97 20.06
C SER A 93 -1.67 -17.20 21.38
N ASP A 94 -1.98 -18.28 22.11
CA ASP A 94 -1.01 -18.87 23.03
C ASP A 94 0.19 -19.28 22.20
N ALA A 95 0.91 -18.29 21.72
CA ALA A 95 1.99 -18.40 20.76
C ALA A 95 3.20 -18.96 21.48
N LYS A 96 3.11 -20.22 21.88
CA LYS A 96 4.27 -21.09 21.84
C LYS A 96 4.77 -20.97 20.41
N ASP A 97 5.97 -20.47 20.29
CA ASP A 97 6.72 -20.36 19.04
C ASP A 97 6.42 -21.60 18.19
N THR A 98 5.65 -21.42 17.13
CA THR A 98 5.16 -22.56 16.33
C THR A 98 6.29 -23.15 15.50
N GLY A 99 7.52 -22.64 15.63
CA GLY A 99 8.67 -23.07 14.84
C GLY A 99 8.53 -22.77 13.33
N HIS A 100 7.43 -22.11 12.92
CA HIS A 100 7.24 -21.78 11.52
C HIS A 100 8.09 -20.57 11.13
N PRO A 101 8.85 -20.66 10.05
CA PRO A 101 9.66 -19.53 9.58
C PRO A 101 8.76 -18.41 9.13
N THR A 102 9.09 -17.20 9.55
CA THR A 102 8.42 -15.99 9.03
C THR A 102 8.98 -15.65 7.66
N CYS A 103 8.10 -15.47 6.69
CA CYS A 103 8.47 -15.15 5.31
C CYS A 103 7.98 -13.75 4.93
N LYS A 104 8.77 -13.06 4.10
CA LYS A 104 8.35 -11.87 3.35
C LYS A 104 8.02 -12.30 1.92
N ILE A 105 6.86 -11.87 1.44
CA ILE A 105 6.38 -12.14 0.09
C ILE A 105 6.33 -10.82 -0.65
N VAL A 106 6.98 -10.76 -1.81
CA VAL A 106 6.91 -9.61 -2.71
C VAL A 106 6.18 -10.03 -3.97
N ASP A 107 5.10 -9.33 -4.29
CA ASP A 107 4.29 -9.64 -5.46
C ASP A 107 3.76 -8.37 -6.13
N ASP A 108 3.58 -8.42 -7.46
CA ASP A 108 2.98 -7.34 -8.21
C ASP A 108 1.55 -7.69 -8.63
N THR A 109 0.71 -6.65 -8.70
CA THR A 109 -0.68 -6.78 -9.09
C THR A 109 -1.07 -5.69 -10.07
N ASP A 110 -1.90 -6.06 -11.02
CA ASP A 110 -2.45 -5.14 -12.01
C ASP A 110 -3.69 -4.46 -11.45
N MET A 111 -3.78 -3.14 -11.62
CA MET A 111 -4.92 -2.33 -11.21
C MET A 111 -5.51 -1.61 -12.42
N PRO A 112 -6.41 -2.27 -13.19
CA PRO A 112 -7.00 -1.71 -14.38
C PRO A 112 -7.83 -0.45 -14.08
N LYS A 113 -7.79 0.52 -14.99
CA LYS A 113 -8.58 1.75 -14.95
C LYS A 113 -9.28 1.98 -16.27
N THR A 114 -10.53 2.38 -16.23
CA THR A 114 -11.32 2.73 -17.42
C THR A 114 -11.14 4.19 -17.82
N GLY A 115 -10.84 5.07 -16.85
CA GLY A 115 -10.66 6.51 -17.08
C GLY A 115 -9.23 6.87 -17.45
N ARG A 116 -9.06 7.80 -18.43
CA ARG A 116 -7.75 8.28 -18.90
C ARG A 116 -7.17 9.45 -18.12
N LYS A 117 -7.94 10.05 -17.21
CA LYS A 117 -7.55 11.26 -16.46
C LYS A 117 -6.89 10.96 -15.10
N GLY A 118 -6.57 9.70 -14.79
CA GLY A 118 -5.91 9.36 -13.55
C GLY A 118 -4.47 9.87 -13.49
N GLU A 119 -4.02 10.23 -12.30
CA GLU A 119 -2.63 10.60 -12.08
C GLU A 119 -1.72 9.37 -12.20
N MET A 120 -0.54 9.54 -12.80
CA MET A 120 0.46 8.46 -13.02
C MET A 120 -0.11 7.22 -13.75
N LEU A 121 -1.16 7.40 -14.53
CA LEU A 121 -1.75 6.33 -15.32
C LEU A 121 -0.80 5.96 -16.46
N GLY A 122 -0.67 4.68 -16.73
CA GLY A 122 0.13 4.14 -17.82
C GLY A 122 -0.48 2.89 -18.42
N ARG A 123 0.14 2.35 -19.46
CA ARG A 123 -0.13 1.00 -19.92
C ARG A 123 0.87 0.07 -19.28
N VAL A 124 0.36 -0.86 -18.51
CA VAL A 124 1.15 -1.84 -17.77
C VAL A 124 0.95 -3.22 -18.39
N PHE A 125 2.02 -3.99 -18.42
CA PHE A 125 1.94 -5.37 -18.89
C PHE A 125 1.13 -6.21 -17.90
N SER A 126 0.11 -6.89 -18.42
CA SER A 126 -0.73 -7.79 -17.63
C SER A 126 -0.30 -9.23 -17.83
N HIS A 127 -0.07 -9.94 -16.72
CA HIS A 127 0.17 -11.38 -16.74
C HIS A 127 -1.12 -12.19 -16.93
N VAL A 128 -2.27 -11.58 -16.67
CA VAL A 128 -3.59 -12.22 -16.77
C VAL A 128 -4.14 -12.14 -18.18
N ASP A 129 -3.89 -11.04 -18.87
CA ASP A 129 -4.26 -10.84 -20.27
C ASP A 129 -3.13 -11.31 -21.17
N ASN A 130 -3.27 -12.50 -21.68
CA ASN A 130 -2.26 -13.31 -22.37
C ASN A 130 -1.48 -12.65 -23.53
N HIS A 131 -1.46 -11.36 -23.72
CA HIS A 131 -0.61 -10.65 -24.71
C HIS A 131 -0.82 -9.13 -24.67
N GLY A 132 -1.49 -8.60 -23.67
CA GLY A 132 -1.90 -7.20 -23.69
C GLY A 132 -1.25 -6.33 -22.62
N SER A 133 -1.20 -5.06 -22.93
CA SER A 133 -1.05 -4.03 -21.92
C SER A 133 -2.42 -3.51 -21.55
N ILE A 134 -2.70 -3.42 -20.26
CA ILE A 134 -3.90 -2.78 -19.74
C ILE A 134 -3.62 -1.32 -19.39
N LEU A 135 -4.64 -0.47 -19.51
CA LEU A 135 -4.57 0.89 -19.00
C LEU A 135 -4.78 0.82 -17.48
N GLY A 136 -3.84 1.33 -16.70
CA GLY A 136 -3.95 1.23 -15.25
C GLY A 136 -2.68 1.59 -14.50
N HIS A 137 -2.55 1.01 -13.33
CA HIS A 137 -1.36 1.05 -12.51
C HIS A 137 -0.88 -0.37 -12.26
N LYS A 138 0.41 -0.53 -12.05
CA LYS A 138 0.98 -1.75 -11.47
C LYS A 138 1.35 -1.47 -10.02
N GLY A 139 0.88 -2.29 -9.11
CA GLY A 139 1.24 -2.21 -7.70
C GLY A 139 2.28 -3.26 -7.36
N LEU A 140 3.25 -2.92 -6.54
CA LEU A 140 4.15 -3.86 -5.89
C LEU A 140 3.82 -3.89 -4.40
N SER A 141 3.51 -5.06 -3.89
CA SER A 141 3.17 -5.29 -2.49
C SER A 141 4.26 -6.06 -1.78
N LEU A 142 4.52 -5.70 -0.52
CA LEU A 142 5.34 -6.47 0.40
C LEU A 142 4.46 -6.96 1.53
N CYS A 143 4.32 -8.26 1.65
CA CYS A 143 3.59 -8.93 2.71
C CYS A 143 4.51 -9.69 3.64
N ARG A 144 4.05 -9.96 4.87
CA ARG A 144 4.65 -10.88 5.83
C ARG A 144 3.65 -11.98 6.15
N THR A 145 4.15 -13.19 6.27
CA THR A 145 3.36 -14.33 6.75
C THR A 145 4.21 -15.26 7.61
N ASP A 146 3.58 -15.94 8.53
CA ASP A 146 4.11 -17.06 9.32
C ASP A 146 3.39 -18.38 8.98
N GLY A 147 2.76 -18.42 7.82
CA GLY A 147 1.94 -19.55 7.38
C GLY A 147 0.46 -19.44 7.77
N ARG A 148 0.07 -18.48 8.60
CA ARG A 148 -1.30 -18.24 9.06
C ARG A 148 -1.86 -16.93 8.49
N PRO A 149 -1.68 -15.76 9.15
CA PRO A 149 -2.13 -14.50 8.58
C PRO A 149 -1.14 -13.98 7.54
N GLN A 150 -1.67 -13.32 6.52
CA GLN A 150 -0.89 -12.50 5.60
C GLN A 150 -1.11 -11.03 5.96
N MET A 151 -0.02 -10.30 6.14
CA MET A 151 -0.06 -8.89 6.54
C MET A 151 0.66 -8.06 5.47
N LEU A 152 -0.07 -7.14 4.83
CA LEU A 152 0.51 -6.17 3.91
C LEU A 152 1.36 -5.17 4.71
N ILE A 153 2.68 -5.17 4.51
CA ILE A 153 3.62 -4.29 5.23
C ILE A 153 3.82 -2.97 4.48
N ASP A 154 4.04 -3.05 3.19
CA ASP A 154 4.29 -1.88 2.34
C ASP A 154 3.70 -2.10 0.95
N PHE A 155 3.46 -0.99 0.25
CA PHE A 155 2.89 -0.98 -1.09
C PHE A 155 3.44 0.20 -1.88
N THR A 156 3.77 0.00 -3.14
CA THR A 156 4.18 1.06 -4.06
C THR A 156 3.59 0.87 -5.45
N LEU A 157 3.39 1.97 -6.17
CA LEU A 157 3.04 1.92 -7.59
C LEU A 157 4.31 1.85 -8.42
N LEU A 158 4.27 1.08 -9.50
CA LEU A 158 5.34 0.96 -10.48
C LEU A 158 4.90 1.59 -11.80
N GLY A 159 5.76 2.44 -12.34
CA GLY A 159 5.67 2.91 -13.72
C GLY A 159 6.50 2.01 -14.63
N GLU A 160 5.86 1.46 -15.65
CA GLU A 160 6.59 0.73 -16.68
C GLU A 160 7.04 1.68 -17.79
N GLU A 161 8.32 1.62 -18.17
CA GLU A 161 8.81 2.35 -19.31
C GLU A 161 8.17 1.80 -20.58
N GLY A 162 7.78 2.69 -21.49
CA GLY A 162 7.30 2.28 -22.81
C GLY A 162 8.43 1.68 -23.66
N ARG A 163 8.12 0.69 -24.49
CA ARG A 163 9.09 0.07 -25.40
C ARG A 163 9.63 1.05 -26.47
N VAL A 164 8.91 2.13 -26.71
CA VAL A 164 9.22 3.13 -27.73
C VAL A 164 9.27 4.50 -27.09
N ALA A 165 10.34 5.26 -27.32
CA ALA A 165 10.55 6.58 -26.74
C ALA A 165 9.41 7.58 -27.03
N SER A 166 8.75 7.47 -28.19
CA SER A 166 7.57 8.28 -28.54
C SER A 166 6.29 7.90 -27.79
N ARG A 167 6.32 6.81 -27.02
CA ARG A 167 5.20 6.34 -26.17
C ARG A 167 5.69 6.04 -24.75
N PRO A 168 6.13 7.06 -24.02
CA PRO A 168 6.55 6.87 -22.63
C PRO A 168 5.40 6.29 -21.83
N GLN A 169 5.70 5.29 -21.01
CA GLN A 169 4.71 4.52 -20.22
C GLN A 169 3.61 3.86 -21.10
N GLY A 170 3.94 3.56 -22.37
CA GLY A 170 3.04 2.92 -23.31
C GLY A 170 1.89 3.81 -23.82
N LEU A 171 1.86 5.08 -23.46
CA LEU A 171 0.82 6.05 -23.84
C LEU A 171 1.28 6.98 -24.97
N SER A 172 0.34 7.48 -25.76
CA SER A 172 0.62 8.58 -26.67
C SER A 172 0.94 9.86 -25.88
N LEU A 173 1.71 10.78 -26.47
CA LEU A 173 2.00 12.07 -25.83
C LEU A 173 0.72 12.85 -25.53
N LYS A 174 -0.31 12.73 -26.37
CA LYS A 174 -1.65 13.31 -26.15
C LYS A 174 -2.32 12.74 -24.91
N ASP A 175 -2.25 11.43 -24.71
CA ASP A 175 -2.83 10.77 -23.54
C ASP A 175 -2.05 11.16 -22.25
N ILE A 176 -0.72 11.29 -22.34
CA ILE A 176 0.10 11.76 -21.23
C ILE A 176 -0.27 13.19 -20.83
N ALA A 177 -0.41 14.09 -21.82
CA ALA A 177 -0.80 15.47 -21.57
C ALA A 177 -2.22 15.59 -20.99
N ALA A 178 -3.11 14.65 -21.31
CA ALA A 178 -4.49 14.62 -20.81
C ALA A 178 -4.62 14.00 -19.39
N ARG A 179 -3.55 13.40 -18.83
CA ARG A 179 -3.58 12.87 -17.48
C ARG A 179 -3.78 13.98 -16.47
N PHE A 180 -4.52 13.67 -15.41
CA PHE A 180 -4.58 14.57 -14.28
C PHE A 180 -3.20 14.65 -13.62
N SER A 181 -2.72 15.85 -13.40
CA SER A 181 -1.53 16.12 -12.60
C SER A 181 -1.84 17.22 -11.62
N LYS A 182 -1.61 16.95 -10.34
CA LYS A 182 -1.73 17.94 -9.28
C LYS A 182 -0.35 18.47 -8.93
N GLU A 183 -0.20 19.79 -8.93
CA GLU A 183 0.98 20.43 -8.36
C GLU A 183 0.97 20.29 -6.84
N ARG A 184 2.11 19.93 -6.27
CA ARG A 184 2.29 19.71 -4.84
C ARG A 184 3.64 20.30 -4.40
N ASP A 185 3.69 20.66 -3.13
CA ASP A 185 4.93 21.09 -2.51
C ASP A 185 5.99 19.97 -2.59
N SER A 186 7.22 20.34 -2.94
CA SER A 186 8.37 19.43 -2.91
C SER A 186 8.55 18.91 -1.48
N GLY A 187 8.62 17.60 -1.32
CA GLY A 187 8.77 16.98 -0.01
C GLY A 187 7.46 16.54 0.65
N CYS A 188 6.29 16.83 0.09
CA CYS A 188 5.07 16.20 0.55
C CYS A 188 5.13 14.67 0.35
N LYS A 189 4.36 13.92 1.15
CA LYS A 189 4.42 12.45 1.13
C LYS A 189 4.00 11.85 -0.20
N VAL A 190 3.04 12.48 -0.88
CA VAL A 190 2.56 12.02 -2.19
C VAL A 190 3.59 12.28 -3.28
N GLU A 191 4.31 13.41 -3.24
CA GLU A 191 5.36 13.70 -4.23
C GLU A 191 6.49 12.67 -4.14
N LYS A 192 6.92 12.30 -2.94
CA LYS A 192 7.87 11.19 -2.74
C LYS A 192 7.35 9.86 -3.32
N ARG A 193 6.04 9.61 -3.23
CA ARG A 193 5.41 8.41 -3.85
C ARG A 193 5.45 8.47 -5.37
N LYS A 194 5.36 9.65 -5.98
CA LYS A 194 5.53 9.85 -7.43
C LYS A 194 6.97 9.59 -7.87
N GLU A 195 7.95 10.03 -7.10
CA GLU A 195 9.36 9.71 -7.35
C GLU A 195 9.60 8.18 -7.31
N GLU A 196 8.99 7.49 -6.36
CA GLU A 196 9.06 6.03 -6.26
C GLU A 196 8.46 5.31 -7.46
N TYR A 197 7.44 5.89 -8.10
CA TYR A 197 6.80 5.33 -9.29
C TYR A 197 7.76 5.13 -10.47
N PHE A 198 8.78 5.99 -10.59
CA PHE A 198 9.78 5.93 -11.66
C PHE A 198 10.99 5.03 -11.32
N GLN A 199 10.99 4.43 -10.13
CA GLN A 199 12.04 3.48 -9.75
C GLN A 199 11.80 2.12 -10.41
N SER A 200 12.90 1.40 -10.68
CA SER A 200 12.79 0.02 -11.14
C SER A 200 12.11 -0.87 -10.09
N LYS A 201 11.47 -1.95 -10.54
CA LYS A 201 10.84 -2.94 -9.66
C LYS A 201 11.80 -3.46 -8.60
N ILE A 202 13.06 -3.72 -8.99
CA ILE A 202 14.11 -4.20 -8.07
C ILE A 202 14.47 -3.13 -7.04
N SER A 203 14.65 -1.87 -7.46
CA SER A 203 14.95 -0.77 -6.54
C SER A 203 13.81 -0.54 -5.54
N SER A 204 12.58 -0.59 -6.01
CA SER A 204 11.39 -0.49 -5.17
C SER A 204 11.31 -1.61 -4.15
N MET A 205 11.57 -2.86 -4.57
CA MET A 205 11.64 -4.00 -3.67
C MET A 205 12.72 -3.84 -2.60
N LYS A 206 13.94 -3.48 -3.00
CA LYS A 206 15.06 -3.25 -2.05
C LYS A 206 14.69 -2.21 -1.01
N ARG A 207 14.12 -1.09 -1.43
CA ARG A 207 13.65 -0.02 -0.54
C ARG A 207 12.59 -0.51 0.44
N MET A 208 11.59 -1.27 -0.03
CA MET A 208 10.52 -1.81 0.82
C MET A 208 11.07 -2.81 1.84
N LEU A 209 11.97 -3.69 1.43
CA LEU A 209 12.62 -4.67 2.32
C LEU A 209 13.48 -3.99 3.38
N ASN A 210 14.27 -2.97 2.99
CA ASN A 210 15.09 -2.20 3.93
C ASN A 210 14.21 -1.48 4.96
N ASN A 211 13.15 -0.80 4.52
CA ASN A 211 12.21 -0.13 5.42
C ASN A 211 11.56 -1.11 6.39
N ALA A 212 11.17 -2.28 5.91
CA ALA A 212 10.57 -3.31 6.76
C ALA A 212 11.56 -3.90 7.78
N SER A 213 12.85 -3.98 7.46
CA SER A 213 13.88 -4.49 8.35
C SER A 213 14.17 -3.53 9.51
N ILE A 214 14.18 -2.21 9.23
CA ILE A 214 14.37 -1.16 10.25
C ILE A 214 13.22 -1.15 11.27
N GLU A 215 12.02 -1.59 10.88
CA GLU A 215 10.81 -1.47 11.69
C GLU A 215 10.43 -2.73 12.48
N LEU A 216 11.38 -3.55 12.89
CA LEU A 216 11.15 -4.77 13.69
C LEU A 216 10.43 -5.93 12.96
N TRP A 217 10.36 -5.92 11.66
CA TRP A 217 9.84 -7.03 10.87
C TRP A 217 10.98 -7.96 10.40
N ALA A 218 11.87 -8.34 11.32
CA ALA A 218 12.90 -9.33 11.02
C ALA A 218 12.23 -10.63 10.56
N SER A 219 12.67 -11.16 9.44
CA SER A 219 12.21 -12.44 8.92
C SER A 219 13.38 -13.18 8.30
N THR A 220 13.37 -14.48 8.49
CA THR A 220 14.47 -15.37 8.11
C THR A 220 14.49 -15.68 6.61
N THR A 221 13.38 -15.53 5.91
CA THR A 221 13.25 -15.94 4.50
C THR A 221 12.45 -14.90 3.70
N CYS A 222 12.87 -14.65 2.48
CA CYS A 222 12.15 -13.82 1.52
C CYS A 222 11.72 -14.68 0.33
N LEU A 223 10.44 -14.69 0.00
CA LEU A 223 9.89 -15.38 -1.16
C LEU A 223 9.48 -14.35 -2.21
N TRP A 224 9.82 -14.62 -3.44
CA TRP A 224 9.46 -13.79 -4.57
C TRP A 224 8.59 -14.59 -5.55
N THR A 225 7.41 -14.09 -5.89
CA THR A 225 6.47 -14.79 -6.78
C THR A 225 6.40 -14.22 -8.19
N ALA A 226 6.85 -13.01 -8.39
CA ALA A 226 6.63 -12.28 -9.64
C ALA A 226 7.63 -12.62 -10.74
N GLY A 227 7.27 -13.52 -11.65
CA GLY A 227 7.84 -13.65 -13.02
C GLY A 227 9.34 -13.94 -13.16
N LEU A 228 10.10 -13.86 -12.10
CA LEU A 228 11.48 -14.29 -12.02
C LEU A 228 11.48 -15.65 -11.32
N ARG A 229 12.20 -16.63 -11.88
CA ARG A 229 12.33 -17.98 -11.30
C ARG A 229 12.51 -17.86 -9.79
N ALA A 230 11.61 -18.46 -9.04
CA ALA A 230 11.62 -18.45 -7.58
C ALA A 230 12.98 -18.90 -7.06
N ARG A 231 13.80 -17.97 -6.57
CA ARG A 231 15.03 -18.29 -5.85
C ARG A 231 14.76 -18.11 -4.37
N ARG A 232 15.03 -19.14 -3.61
CA ARG A 232 14.97 -19.11 -2.15
C ARG A 232 16.19 -18.35 -1.63
N TRP A 233 15.96 -17.29 -0.90
CA TRP A 233 16.99 -16.51 -0.23
C TRP A 233 16.93 -16.82 1.27
N SER A 234 17.96 -17.43 1.79
CA SER A 234 18.13 -17.64 3.23
C SER A 234 19.13 -16.62 3.76
N THR A 235 18.72 -15.80 4.70
CA THR A 235 19.67 -15.06 5.53
C THR A 235 20.05 -15.98 6.70
N THR A 236 21.24 -16.53 6.69
CA THR A 236 21.82 -17.15 7.89
C THR A 236 22.06 -16.04 8.90
N SER A 237 21.32 -16.04 10.00
CA SER A 237 21.56 -15.17 11.14
C SER A 237 22.83 -15.63 11.87
N GLY A 238 23.98 -15.19 11.40
CA GLY A 238 25.18 -15.12 12.21
C GLY A 238 25.12 -13.83 13.02
N ALA A 239 25.33 -13.92 14.30
CA ALA A 239 25.33 -12.79 15.22
C ALA A 239 26.28 -11.66 14.75
N MET A 240 25.81 -10.41 14.97
CA MET A 240 26.56 -9.15 14.88
C MET A 240 26.98 -8.67 13.47
N GLY A 241 26.41 -7.55 13.11
CA GLY A 241 26.85 -6.71 12.02
C GLY A 241 25.91 -6.71 10.83
N ALA A 242 25.38 -5.55 10.52
CA ALA A 242 24.68 -5.31 9.26
C ALA A 242 25.66 -5.49 8.09
N GLY A 243 25.79 -6.73 7.64
CA GLY A 243 26.55 -7.08 6.45
C GLY A 243 25.74 -6.78 5.20
N PRO A 244 26.38 -6.36 4.10
CA PRO A 244 25.71 -6.09 2.85
C PRO A 244 25.07 -7.38 2.30
N ILE A 245 23.83 -7.24 1.84
CA ILE A 245 23.15 -8.30 1.09
C ILE A 245 23.93 -8.48 -0.21
N CYS A 246 24.69 -9.57 -0.34
CA CYS A 246 25.33 -9.93 -1.59
C CYS A 246 24.29 -10.36 -2.62
N TRP A 247 24.41 -9.78 -3.80
CA TRP A 247 23.62 -10.09 -5.00
C TRP A 247 24.55 -10.81 -5.99
N GLU A 248 24.32 -12.06 -6.22
CA GLU A 248 24.80 -12.78 -7.41
C GLU A 248 23.65 -13.02 -8.37
#